data_0f7042c06f7ae2bf51bdec90c7adbe46
#
_entry.id   0f7042c06f7ae2bf51bdec90c7adbe46
#
_cell.length_a   1.000
_cell.length_b   1.000
_cell.length_c   1.000
_cell.angle_alpha   90.00
_cell.angle_beta   90.00
_cell.angle_gamma   90.00
#
_symmetry.space_group_name_H-M   'P 1'
#
loop_
_entity.id
_entity.type
_entity.pdbx_description
1 polymer ?
#
loop_
_entity_poly.entity_id
_entity_poly.type
_entity_poly.pdbx_seq_one_letter_code
_entity_poly.pdbx_strand_id
1 'polypeptide(L)'
;LEARQQELLAQTRSAQSTIPAEPLREEGIEERAAQPSGRDLADLTLAAMRLQAQIDRQIQEYQKRPRKQFIGANAAEYRFAQYEEEWRVKIERVGTLNYPAEARGKMYGNLRLTVTIRPDGSVDSIELDRSSGLDLLDAAAFKIVRMATPFAAFPPDIRRDTDLLVITRTWFFGQGDKIWTE
;
A
#
# COMPACT_ATOMS: atom_id res chain seq x y z
N LEU A 1 1.11 32.25 7.95
CA LEU A 1 -0.05 31.34 7.89
C LEU A 1 -1.18 31.85 8.77
N GLU A 2 -0.91 32.34 9.96
CA GLU A 2 -1.92 32.87 10.91
C GLU A 2 -2.67 34.10 10.41
N ALA A 3 -1.97 35.04 9.73
CA ALA A 3 -2.61 36.24 9.15
C ALA A 3 -3.66 35.88 8.09
N ARG A 4 -3.45 34.84 7.31
CA ARG A 4 -4.36 34.37 6.25
C ARG A 4 -5.59 33.64 6.81
N GLN A 5 -5.43 32.99 7.97
CA GLN A 5 -6.55 32.36 8.70
C GLN A 5 -7.48 33.41 9.33
N GLN A 6 -6.90 34.49 9.90
CA GLN A 6 -7.68 35.59 10.47
C GLN A 6 -8.48 36.35 9.42
N GLU A 7 -7.91 36.52 8.22
CA GLU A 7 -8.58 37.18 7.10
C GLU A 7 -9.78 36.38 6.56
N LEU A 8 -9.65 35.03 6.49
CA LEU A 8 -10.75 34.13 6.11
C LEU A 8 -11.89 34.12 7.16
N LEU A 9 -11.56 34.18 8.44
CA LEU A 9 -12.55 34.26 9.51
C LEU A 9 -13.26 35.61 9.57
N ALA A 10 -12.60 36.70 9.16
CA ALA A 10 -13.21 38.01 9.03
C ALA A 10 -14.17 38.08 7.83
N GLN A 11 -13.82 37.45 6.72
CA GLN A 11 -14.68 37.38 5.52
C GLN A 11 -15.96 36.55 5.76
N THR A 12 -15.89 35.48 6.53
CA THR A 12 -17.08 34.68 6.88
C THR A 12 -18.02 35.41 7.83
N ARG A 13 -17.51 36.26 8.73
CA ARG A 13 -18.33 37.09 9.62
C ARG A 13 -19.03 38.25 8.88
N SER A 14 -18.38 38.87 7.91
CA SER A 14 -18.99 39.94 7.11
C SER A 14 -20.07 39.45 6.16
N ALA A 15 -19.96 38.19 5.68
CA ALA A 15 -20.98 37.59 4.80
C ALA A 15 -22.28 37.22 5.54
N GLN A 16 -22.25 37.06 6.85
CA GLN A 16 -23.45 36.76 7.66
C GLN A 16 -24.24 38.01 8.07
N SER A 17 -23.72 39.23 7.86
CA SER A 17 -24.33 40.47 8.34
C SER A 17 -25.17 41.25 7.29
N THR A 18 -25.40 40.70 6.14
CA THR A 18 -26.14 41.40 5.02
C THR A 18 -27.33 40.59 4.54
N ILE A 19 -28.20 40.15 5.46
CA ILE A 19 -29.56 39.74 5.11
C ILE A 19 -30.50 40.81 5.61
N PRO A 20 -31.18 41.57 4.74
CA PRO A 20 -32.23 42.51 5.15
C PRO A 20 -33.40 41.70 5.73
N ALA A 21 -33.77 41.98 6.94
CA ALA A 21 -34.98 41.43 7.52
C ALA A 21 -36.21 42.11 6.87
N GLU A 22 -36.74 41.50 5.79
CA GLU A 22 -38.10 41.75 5.40
C GLU A 22 -39.07 41.04 6.36
N PRO A 23 -40.14 41.71 6.81
CA PRO A 23 -41.11 41.04 7.65
C PRO A 23 -41.93 40.06 6.80
N LEU A 24 -41.62 38.77 6.93
CA LEU A 24 -42.42 37.68 6.38
C LEU A 24 -43.80 37.74 7.06
N ARG A 25 -44.83 38.00 6.27
CA ARG A 25 -46.23 37.77 6.62
C ARG A 25 -46.34 36.29 7.06
N GLU A 26 -46.80 36.11 8.28
CA GLU A 26 -47.29 34.84 8.80
C GLU A 26 -48.55 34.44 7.99
N GLU A 27 -48.40 33.89 6.81
CA GLU A 27 -49.39 33.01 6.23
C GLU A 27 -49.13 31.62 6.82
N GLY A 28 -50.05 31.19 7.65
CA GLY A 28 -50.02 29.92 8.36
C GLY A 28 -49.89 28.75 7.38
N ILE A 29 -48.69 28.33 7.17
CA ILE A 29 -48.40 26.97 6.75
C ILE A 29 -48.27 26.18 8.05
N GLU A 30 -49.42 25.64 8.53
CA GLU A 30 -49.37 24.47 9.37
C GLU A 30 -48.68 23.38 8.58
N GLU A 31 -47.37 23.35 8.67
CA GLU A 31 -46.56 22.19 8.27
C GLU A 31 -46.94 21.06 9.20
N ARG A 32 -48.05 20.41 8.83
CA ARG A 32 -48.51 19.17 9.43
C ARG A 32 -47.35 18.21 9.23
N ALA A 33 -46.42 18.19 10.19
CA ALA A 33 -45.39 17.17 10.25
C ALA A 33 -46.12 15.82 10.18
N ALA A 34 -46.19 15.26 8.96
CA ALA A 34 -46.79 13.98 8.72
C ALA A 34 -46.00 13.01 9.57
N GLN A 35 -46.59 12.51 10.64
CA GLN A 35 -45.98 11.45 11.44
C GLN A 35 -45.71 10.32 10.46
N PRO A 36 -44.46 9.83 10.38
CA PRO A 36 -44.12 8.79 9.44
C PRO A 36 -45.04 7.60 9.64
N SER A 37 -45.66 7.14 8.56
CA SER A 37 -46.55 5.99 8.63
C SER A 37 -45.78 4.77 9.13
N GLY A 38 -46.48 3.79 9.74
CA GLY A 38 -45.80 2.57 10.21
C GLY A 38 -45.04 1.85 9.08
N ARG A 39 -45.42 2.09 7.82
CA ARG A 39 -44.72 1.57 6.61
C ARG A 39 -43.42 2.31 6.38
N ASP A 40 -43.41 3.65 6.51
CA ASP A 40 -42.21 4.45 6.36
C ASP A 40 -41.16 4.11 7.42
N LEU A 41 -41.59 3.86 8.66
CA LEU A 41 -40.71 3.40 9.73
C LEU A 41 -40.16 1.99 9.47
N ALA A 42 -40.97 1.08 8.93
CA ALA A 42 -40.53 -0.26 8.57
C ALA A 42 -39.51 -0.21 7.40
N ASP A 43 -39.74 0.63 6.42
CA ASP A 43 -38.84 0.80 5.26
C ASP A 43 -37.50 1.43 5.70
N LEU A 44 -37.54 2.42 6.59
CA LEU A 44 -36.32 3.02 7.19
C LEU A 44 -35.54 1.99 8.00
N THR A 45 -36.23 1.17 8.80
CA THR A 45 -35.60 0.11 9.59
C THR A 45 -34.92 -0.93 8.67
N LEU A 46 -35.61 -1.33 7.61
CA LEU A 46 -35.08 -2.28 6.63
C LEU A 46 -33.87 -1.69 5.88
N ALA A 47 -33.94 -0.42 5.53
CA ALA A 47 -32.82 0.29 4.89
C ALA A 47 -31.60 0.37 5.84
N ALA A 48 -31.82 0.68 7.11
CA ALA A 48 -30.78 0.70 8.13
C ALA A 48 -30.13 -0.68 8.32
N MET A 49 -30.93 -1.75 8.39
CA MET A 49 -30.42 -3.13 8.48
C MET A 49 -29.59 -3.53 7.26
N ARG A 50 -30.02 -3.14 6.04
CA ARG A 50 -29.25 -3.38 4.82
C ARG A 50 -27.90 -2.65 4.82
N LEU A 51 -27.90 -1.38 5.25
CA LEU A 51 -26.70 -0.59 5.35
C LEU A 51 -25.74 -1.19 6.40
N GLN A 52 -26.26 -1.60 7.56
CA GLN A 52 -25.46 -2.26 8.59
C GLN A 52 -24.83 -3.55 8.06
N ALA A 53 -25.60 -4.40 7.38
CA ALA A 53 -25.09 -5.64 6.78
C ALA A 53 -24.02 -5.37 5.69
N GLN A 54 -24.13 -4.26 4.97
CA GLN A 54 -23.13 -3.85 3.99
C GLN A 54 -21.83 -3.39 4.67
N ILE A 55 -21.92 -2.60 5.75
CA ILE A 55 -20.79 -2.17 6.56
C ILE A 55 -20.09 -3.38 7.17
N ASP A 56 -20.83 -4.30 7.76
CA ASP A 56 -20.27 -5.51 8.38
C ASP A 56 -19.52 -6.37 7.35
N ARG A 57 -20.05 -6.52 6.13
CA ARG A 57 -19.35 -7.20 5.04
C ARG A 57 -18.05 -6.49 4.67
N GLN A 58 -18.07 -5.17 4.53
CA GLN A 58 -16.87 -4.41 4.20
C GLN A 58 -15.80 -4.52 5.30
N ILE A 59 -16.21 -4.48 6.57
CA ILE A 59 -15.30 -4.68 7.71
C ILE A 59 -14.69 -6.10 7.66
N GLN A 60 -15.50 -7.13 7.41
CA GLN A 60 -15.03 -8.50 7.30
C GLN A 60 -14.06 -8.69 6.13
N GLU A 61 -14.34 -8.09 4.97
CA GLU A 61 -13.44 -8.11 3.82
C GLU A 61 -12.13 -7.38 4.10
N TYR A 62 -12.19 -6.25 4.80
CA TYR A 62 -11.00 -5.51 5.21
C TYR A 62 -10.14 -6.32 6.19
N GLN A 63 -10.75 -6.99 7.16
CA GLN A 63 -10.05 -7.83 8.14
C GLN A 63 -9.42 -9.09 7.51
N LYS A 64 -9.95 -9.57 6.38
CA LYS A 64 -9.38 -10.71 5.62
C LYS A 64 -8.19 -10.33 4.76
N ARG A 65 -7.90 -9.02 4.58
CA ARG A 65 -6.74 -8.60 3.79
C ARG A 65 -5.45 -9.05 4.47
N PRO A 66 -4.50 -9.63 3.71
CA PRO A 66 -3.22 -10.04 4.28
C PRO A 66 -2.47 -8.82 4.83
N ARG A 67 -1.91 -8.97 6.03
CA ARG A 67 -1.10 -7.94 6.69
C ARG A 67 0.24 -7.84 5.97
N LYS A 68 0.39 -6.78 5.16
CA LYS A 68 1.61 -6.52 4.40
C LYS A 68 2.57 -5.66 5.23
N GLN A 69 3.81 -6.11 5.37
CA GLN A 69 4.90 -5.30 5.90
C GLN A 69 5.83 -4.91 4.75
N PHE A 70 6.12 -3.62 4.65
CA PHE A 70 6.98 -3.07 3.61
C PHE A 70 8.37 -2.79 4.18
N ILE A 71 9.40 -3.34 3.55
CA ILE A 71 10.80 -3.06 3.83
C ILE A 71 11.36 -2.28 2.64
N GLY A 72 11.66 -1.00 2.88
CA GLY A 72 12.33 -0.12 1.93
C GLY A 72 13.74 0.24 2.41
N ALA A 73 14.45 1.07 1.67
CA ALA A 73 15.82 1.48 1.97
C ALA A 73 16.00 2.24 3.33
N ASN A 74 14.91 2.68 3.95
CA ASN A 74 14.94 3.47 5.19
C ASN A 74 14.18 2.75 6.31
N ALA A 75 14.91 2.25 7.30
CA ALA A 75 14.44 1.77 8.61
C ALA A 75 13.50 0.55 8.61
N ALA A 76 14.07 -0.64 8.41
CA ALA A 76 13.43 -1.85 8.90
C ALA A 76 13.53 -1.91 10.43
N GLU A 77 12.44 -2.27 11.13
CA GLU A 77 12.54 -2.69 12.53
C GLU A 77 13.60 -3.80 12.66
N TYR A 78 14.35 -3.83 13.77
CA TYR A 78 15.48 -4.76 13.96
C TYR A 78 15.15 -6.23 13.61
N ARG A 79 13.92 -6.69 13.87
CA ARG A 79 13.48 -8.07 13.56
C ARG A 79 13.44 -8.38 12.05
N PHE A 80 13.22 -7.38 11.21
CA PHE A 80 13.23 -7.55 9.76
C PHE A 80 14.63 -7.42 9.18
N ALA A 81 15.53 -6.66 9.83
CA ALA A 81 16.88 -6.41 9.34
C ALA A 81 17.69 -7.71 9.16
N GLN A 82 17.56 -8.65 10.09
CA GLN A 82 18.24 -9.95 9.97
C GLN A 82 17.69 -10.77 8.81
N TYR A 83 16.36 -10.85 8.68
CA TYR A 83 15.71 -11.58 7.59
C TYR A 83 16.07 -10.98 6.22
N GLU A 84 16.06 -9.66 6.15
CA GLU A 84 16.43 -8.92 4.95
C GLU A 84 17.89 -9.18 4.54
N GLU A 85 18.81 -9.19 5.50
CA GLU A 85 20.22 -9.48 5.26
C GLU A 85 20.43 -10.91 4.74
N GLU A 86 19.76 -11.90 5.30
CA GLU A 86 19.78 -13.28 4.81
C GLU A 86 19.23 -13.39 3.38
N TRP A 87 18.13 -12.67 3.12
CA TRP A 87 17.53 -12.56 1.78
C TRP A 87 18.52 -11.92 0.79
N ARG A 88 19.13 -10.78 1.17
CA ARG A 88 20.11 -10.05 0.35
C ARG A 88 21.29 -10.94 -0.02
N VAL A 89 21.93 -11.56 0.98
CA VAL A 89 23.08 -12.45 0.79
C VAL A 89 22.74 -13.60 -0.16
N LYS A 90 21.56 -14.19 -0.03
CA LYS A 90 21.10 -15.27 -0.91
C LYS A 90 20.91 -14.80 -2.34
N ILE A 91 20.26 -13.67 -2.54
CA ILE A 91 20.01 -13.06 -3.85
C ILE A 91 21.32 -12.72 -4.55
N GLU A 92 22.23 -12.05 -3.87
CA GLU A 92 23.51 -11.62 -4.44
C GLU A 92 24.39 -12.82 -4.81
N ARG A 93 24.40 -13.86 -3.99
CA ARG A 93 25.12 -15.11 -4.28
C ARG A 93 24.54 -15.81 -5.49
N VAL A 94 23.22 -16.04 -5.52
CA VAL A 94 22.55 -16.71 -6.65
C VAL A 94 22.69 -15.88 -7.90
N GLY A 95 22.56 -14.56 -7.81
CA GLY A 95 22.65 -13.62 -8.92
C GLY A 95 24.06 -13.60 -9.53
N THR A 96 25.10 -13.50 -8.72
CA THR A 96 26.49 -13.51 -9.18
C THR A 96 26.84 -14.82 -9.86
N LEU A 97 26.41 -15.97 -9.31
CA LEU A 97 26.64 -17.28 -9.91
C LEU A 97 25.89 -17.47 -11.24
N ASN A 98 24.76 -16.81 -11.40
CA ASN A 98 23.89 -16.94 -12.57
C ASN A 98 23.81 -15.64 -13.38
N TYR A 99 24.88 -14.84 -13.35
CA TYR A 99 24.99 -13.66 -14.20
C TYR A 99 24.78 -14.03 -15.67
N PRO A 100 23.93 -13.31 -16.44
CA PRO A 100 23.63 -13.70 -17.82
C PRO A 100 24.91 -13.75 -18.67
N ALA A 101 25.13 -14.85 -19.34
CA ALA A 101 26.35 -15.07 -20.10
C ALA A 101 26.53 -14.02 -21.21
N GLU A 102 25.44 -13.61 -21.85
CA GLU A 102 25.40 -12.60 -22.90
C GLU A 102 25.74 -11.19 -22.40
N ALA A 103 25.51 -10.93 -21.10
CA ALA A 103 25.79 -9.63 -20.46
C ALA A 103 27.23 -9.57 -19.90
N ARG A 104 27.91 -10.68 -19.70
CA ARG A 104 29.23 -10.74 -19.05
C ARG A 104 30.25 -9.82 -19.74
N GLY A 105 30.87 -8.95 -18.93
CA GLY A 105 31.86 -7.99 -19.37
C GLY A 105 31.39 -6.91 -20.35
N LYS A 106 30.07 -6.83 -20.64
CA LYS A 106 29.53 -5.94 -21.67
C LYS A 106 28.36 -5.08 -21.24
N MET A 107 27.46 -5.62 -20.42
CA MET A 107 26.22 -4.95 -20.05
C MET A 107 26.17 -4.76 -18.55
N TYR A 108 25.99 -3.52 -18.14
CA TYR A 108 25.88 -3.10 -16.74
C TYR A 108 24.66 -2.20 -16.61
N GLY A 109 24.06 -2.18 -15.44
CA GLY A 109 22.89 -1.33 -15.21
C GLY A 109 22.28 -1.55 -13.84
N ASN A 110 21.25 -0.80 -13.55
CA ASN A 110 20.48 -0.96 -12.33
C ASN A 110 18.99 -0.95 -12.64
N LEU A 111 18.24 -1.72 -11.87
CA LEU A 111 16.79 -1.79 -11.90
C LEU A 111 16.26 -1.73 -10.48
N ARG A 112 14.99 -1.44 -10.32
CA ARG A 112 14.31 -1.55 -9.02
C ARG A 112 13.27 -2.64 -9.11
N LEU A 113 13.35 -3.57 -8.16
CA LEU A 113 12.47 -4.73 -8.08
C LEU A 113 11.81 -4.79 -6.70
N THR A 114 10.52 -5.09 -6.70
CA THR A 114 9.75 -5.41 -5.50
C THR A 114 9.44 -6.89 -5.48
N VAL A 115 9.82 -7.57 -4.41
CA VAL A 115 9.55 -9.00 -4.19
C VAL A 115 8.65 -9.16 -2.98
N THR A 116 7.51 -9.82 -3.15
CA THR A 116 6.59 -10.16 -2.06
C THR A 116 6.78 -11.61 -1.66
N ILE A 117 7.02 -11.85 -0.38
CA ILE A 117 7.36 -13.16 0.20
C ILE A 117 6.28 -13.58 1.19
N ARG A 118 5.91 -14.87 1.16
CA ARG A 118 4.99 -15.51 2.10
C ARG A 118 5.72 -16.05 3.33
N PRO A 119 4.99 -16.37 4.42
CA PRO A 119 5.57 -16.87 5.65
C PRO A 119 6.36 -18.17 5.53
N ASP A 120 6.10 -18.95 4.49
CA ASP A 120 6.84 -20.20 4.18
C ASP A 120 8.12 -19.96 3.35
N GLY A 121 8.44 -18.71 3.02
CA GLY A 121 9.56 -18.32 2.17
C GLY A 121 9.29 -18.42 0.68
N SER A 122 8.09 -18.79 0.25
CA SER A 122 7.70 -18.77 -1.16
C SER A 122 7.48 -17.34 -1.65
N VAL A 123 7.69 -17.10 -2.94
CA VAL A 123 7.43 -15.81 -3.57
C VAL A 123 5.96 -15.71 -3.98
N ASP A 124 5.29 -14.64 -3.53
CA ASP A 124 3.93 -14.31 -3.92
C ASP A 124 3.89 -13.56 -5.24
N SER A 125 4.63 -12.46 -5.34
CA SER A 125 4.77 -11.65 -6.55
C SER A 125 6.16 -11.07 -6.72
N ILE A 126 6.50 -10.73 -7.97
CA ILE A 126 7.72 -10.01 -8.34
C ILE A 126 7.29 -8.90 -9.28
N GLU A 127 7.60 -7.66 -8.93
CA GLU A 127 7.21 -6.46 -9.68
C GLU A 127 8.45 -5.65 -10.05
N LEU A 128 8.53 -5.24 -11.33
CA LEU A 128 9.60 -4.38 -11.83
C LEU A 128 9.15 -2.91 -11.71
N ASP A 129 9.65 -2.21 -10.70
CA ASP A 129 9.30 -0.80 -10.45
C ASP A 129 10.02 0.15 -11.40
N ARG A 130 11.27 -0.19 -11.74
CA ARG A 130 12.10 0.56 -12.69
C ARG A 130 12.98 -0.38 -13.47
N SER A 131 12.86 -0.36 -14.79
CA SER A 131 13.69 -1.11 -15.74
C SER A 131 15.14 -0.60 -15.74
N SER A 132 16.08 -1.50 -16.01
CA SER A 132 17.48 -1.15 -16.30
C SER A 132 17.66 -0.50 -17.68
N GLY A 133 16.64 -0.55 -18.56
CA GLY A 133 16.73 -0.19 -19.98
C GLY A 133 17.30 -1.31 -20.85
N LEU A 134 17.61 -2.47 -20.28
CA LEU A 134 18.12 -3.65 -20.97
C LEU A 134 17.26 -4.88 -20.61
N ASP A 135 16.41 -5.33 -21.52
CA ASP A 135 15.48 -6.45 -21.31
C ASP A 135 16.18 -7.71 -20.77
N LEU A 136 17.43 -7.93 -21.18
CA LEU A 136 18.23 -9.06 -20.73
C LEU A 136 18.51 -9.01 -19.23
N LEU A 137 18.85 -7.84 -18.68
CA LEU A 137 19.12 -7.66 -17.25
C LEU A 137 17.84 -7.73 -16.44
N ASP A 138 16.75 -7.14 -16.95
CA ASP A 138 15.43 -7.18 -16.31
C ASP A 138 14.94 -8.65 -16.22
N ALA A 139 15.00 -9.39 -17.32
CA ALA A 139 14.65 -10.82 -17.34
C ALA A 139 15.56 -11.66 -16.41
N ALA A 140 16.86 -11.33 -16.35
CA ALA A 140 17.80 -12.00 -15.45
C ALA A 140 17.43 -11.81 -13.97
N ALA A 141 17.03 -10.61 -13.57
CA ALA A 141 16.61 -10.33 -12.20
C ALA A 141 15.39 -11.19 -11.78
N PHE A 142 14.36 -11.30 -12.64
CA PHE A 142 13.23 -12.22 -12.41
C PHE A 142 13.67 -13.68 -12.28
N LYS A 143 14.56 -14.12 -13.17
CA LYS A 143 15.09 -15.49 -13.12
C LYS A 143 15.87 -15.77 -11.85
N ILE A 144 16.70 -14.83 -11.38
CA ILE A 144 17.49 -14.96 -10.16
C ILE A 144 16.58 -15.09 -8.94
N VAL A 145 15.53 -14.26 -8.80
CA VAL A 145 14.57 -14.39 -7.70
C VAL A 145 13.94 -15.78 -7.70
N ARG A 146 13.49 -16.26 -8.86
CA ARG A 146 12.88 -17.60 -8.96
C ARG A 146 13.84 -18.72 -8.61
N MET A 147 15.12 -18.62 -8.99
CA MET A 147 16.14 -19.60 -8.63
C MET A 147 16.55 -19.52 -7.15
N ALA A 148 16.42 -18.36 -6.53
CA ALA A 148 16.70 -18.18 -5.11
C ALA A 148 15.56 -18.68 -4.21
N THR A 149 14.37 -18.91 -4.77
CA THR A 149 13.19 -19.44 -4.05
C THR A 149 13.39 -20.94 -3.72
N PRO A 150 12.91 -21.45 -2.54
CA PRO A 150 12.31 -20.67 -1.44
C PRO A 150 13.35 -19.93 -0.60
N PHE A 151 12.94 -18.79 -0.03
CA PHE A 151 13.72 -18.08 0.98
C PHE A 151 13.57 -18.75 2.36
N ALA A 152 14.17 -18.18 3.42
CA ALA A 152 13.93 -18.65 4.76
C ALA A 152 12.45 -18.44 5.16
N ALA A 153 11.88 -19.37 5.92
CA ALA A 153 10.57 -19.17 6.50
C ALA A 153 10.63 -18.03 7.54
N PHE A 154 9.53 -17.27 7.68
CA PHE A 154 9.52 -16.17 8.64
C PHE A 154 9.77 -16.69 10.05
N PRO A 155 10.68 -16.06 10.82
CA PRO A 155 10.82 -16.29 12.24
C PRO A 155 9.50 -16.04 12.99
N PRO A 156 9.30 -16.64 14.17
CA PRO A 156 8.04 -16.54 14.92
C PRO A 156 7.60 -15.11 15.24
N ASP A 157 8.54 -14.20 15.48
CA ASP A 157 8.32 -12.78 15.78
C ASP A 157 7.80 -11.99 14.57
N ILE A 158 8.24 -12.32 13.35
CA ILE A 158 7.71 -11.77 12.09
C ILE A 158 6.37 -12.43 11.76
N ARG A 159 6.29 -13.76 11.84
CA ARG A 159 5.09 -14.52 11.44
C ARG A 159 3.84 -14.17 12.23
N ARG A 160 4.00 -13.70 13.48
CA ARG A 160 2.89 -13.37 14.37
C ARG A 160 1.99 -12.27 13.84
N ASP A 161 2.55 -11.29 13.13
CA ASP A 161 1.82 -10.08 12.68
C ASP A 161 2.00 -9.74 11.21
N THR A 162 2.72 -10.57 10.45
CA THR A 162 3.04 -10.35 9.04
C THR A 162 2.63 -11.55 8.21
N ASP A 163 1.73 -11.34 7.26
CA ASP A 163 1.27 -12.36 6.32
C ASP A 163 2.02 -12.28 4.99
N LEU A 164 2.46 -11.08 4.60
CA LEU A 164 3.27 -10.84 3.39
C LEU A 164 4.36 -9.83 3.70
N LEU A 165 5.60 -10.15 3.34
CA LEU A 165 6.75 -9.26 3.44
C LEU A 165 7.10 -8.73 2.05
N VAL A 166 7.06 -7.41 1.89
CA VAL A 166 7.30 -6.71 0.63
C VAL A 166 8.68 -6.05 0.72
N ILE A 167 9.64 -6.56 -0.05
CA ILE A 167 11.02 -6.07 -0.09
C ILE A 167 11.24 -5.35 -1.42
N THR A 168 11.53 -4.05 -1.35
CA THR A 168 11.85 -3.21 -2.51
C THR A 168 13.32 -2.82 -2.46
N ARG A 169 14.10 -3.20 -3.49
CA ARG A 169 15.53 -2.91 -3.58
C ARG A 169 15.95 -2.49 -5.00
N THR A 170 16.98 -1.67 -5.06
CA THR A 170 17.69 -1.41 -6.31
C THR A 170 18.73 -2.49 -6.51
N TRP A 171 18.70 -3.12 -7.67
CA TRP A 171 19.62 -4.17 -8.07
C TRP A 171 20.63 -3.59 -9.02
N PHE A 172 21.89 -3.88 -8.79
CA PHE A 172 23.01 -3.43 -9.61
C PHE A 172 23.68 -4.62 -10.26
N PHE A 173 23.77 -4.57 -11.58
CA PHE A 173 24.57 -5.47 -12.42
C PHE A 173 25.86 -4.72 -12.76
N GLY A 174 26.96 -5.10 -12.12
CA GLY A 174 28.18 -4.32 -12.16
C GLY A 174 29.39 -5.03 -12.74
N GLN A 175 30.51 -4.35 -12.72
CA GLN A 175 31.78 -4.86 -13.21
C GLN A 175 32.21 -6.13 -12.44
N GLY A 176 32.87 -7.06 -13.16
CA GLY A 176 33.26 -8.36 -12.60
C GLY A 176 32.12 -9.34 -12.51
N ASP A 177 31.04 -9.10 -13.25
CA ASP A 177 29.85 -9.98 -13.31
C ASP A 177 29.21 -10.21 -11.94
N LYS A 178 29.23 -9.16 -11.11
CA LYS A 178 28.67 -9.16 -9.75
C LYS A 178 27.31 -8.50 -9.70
N ILE A 179 26.46 -9.05 -8.83
CA ILE A 179 25.16 -8.47 -8.51
C ILE A 179 25.17 -8.11 -7.03
N TRP A 180 24.68 -6.90 -6.71
CA TRP A 180 24.41 -6.46 -5.35
C TRP A 180 23.11 -5.68 -5.29
N THR A 181 22.54 -5.53 -4.10
CA THR A 181 21.25 -4.85 -3.88
C THR A 181 21.38 -3.82 -2.77
N GLU A 182 20.69 -2.67 -2.96
CA GLU A 182 20.63 -1.54 -2.00
C GLU A 182 19.19 -1.10 -1.79
#